data_4166afbcd02dbf0242e0ab8954be8c86
#
_entry.id   4166afbcd02dbf0242e0ab8954be8c86
#
_cell.length_a   1.000
_cell.length_b   1.000
_cell.length_c   1.000
_cell.angle_alpha   90.00
_cell.angle_beta   90.00
_cell.angle_gamma   90.00
#
_symmetry.space_group_name_H-M   'P 1'
#
loop_
_entity.id
_entity.type
_entity.pdbx_description
1 polymer ?
#
loop_
_entity_poly.entity_id
_entity_poly.type
_entity_poly.pdbx_seq_one_letter_code
_entity_poly.pdbx_strand_id
1 'polypeptide(L)'
;MFWNIQPVVFWDILLAVVLAGFTFRLAYLGVYVSIHPPESDKQKMRLKREFWGLAILAVVLIGVQTVRNSITHKENSIAQKENAKTQKESSARLEGTKRNTQKQEEVTKRKLDLSKRLNKLADGLKRWDSDKRTAWNKKANGVRFLELSDEQREAARRKYENDRASNFDKKFSQPILRVLQEVNELGLDTNQTEEVVRNDPTGLHGRHGDSVQSIYSRLSGLAEKLKS
;
A
#
# COMPACT_ATOMS: atom_id res chain seq x y z
N MET A 1 8.63 10.27 43.35
CA MET A 1 8.56 10.37 41.87
C MET A 1 9.08 11.72 41.34
N PHE A 2 10.20 12.24 41.88
CA PHE A 2 10.70 13.62 41.60
C PHE A 2 12.19 13.69 41.25
N TRP A 3 12.86 12.59 40.88
CA TRP A 3 14.32 12.54 40.73
C TRP A 3 14.82 12.33 39.31
N ASN A 4 14.08 12.79 38.28
CA ASN A 4 14.56 12.76 36.92
C ASN A 4 14.54 14.16 36.30
N ILE A 5 14.92 15.17 37.08
CA ILE A 5 15.25 16.50 36.53
C ILE A 5 16.54 16.31 35.76
N GLN A 6 16.49 16.47 34.45
CA GLN A 6 17.70 16.42 33.61
C GLN A 6 18.75 17.36 34.19
N PRO A 7 20.01 16.92 34.34
CA PRO A 7 21.07 17.72 35.01
C PRO A 7 21.18 19.13 34.43
N VAL A 8 20.79 19.33 33.18
CA VAL A 8 20.75 20.64 32.52
C VAL A 8 19.76 21.61 33.16
N VAL A 9 18.54 21.15 33.47
CA VAL A 9 17.48 21.95 34.11
C VAL A 9 17.86 22.31 35.57
N PHE A 10 18.49 21.39 36.27
CA PHE A 10 18.97 21.64 37.64
C PHE A 10 19.99 22.77 37.69
N TRP A 11 20.98 22.76 36.78
CA TRP A 11 21.98 23.80 36.68
C TRP A 11 21.40 25.16 36.29
N ASP A 12 20.41 25.21 35.43
CA ASP A 12 19.75 26.44 35.02
C ASP A 12 18.98 27.08 36.17
N ILE A 13 18.28 26.30 36.95
CA ILE A 13 17.56 26.75 38.14
C ILE A 13 18.58 27.24 39.19
N LEU A 14 19.63 26.49 39.45
CA LEU A 14 20.68 26.88 40.42
C LEU A 14 21.34 28.21 39.99
N LEU A 15 21.66 28.37 38.74
CA LEU A 15 22.29 29.58 38.21
C LEU A 15 21.35 30.79 38.31
N ALA A 16 20.06 30.61 38.02
CA ALA A 16 19.03 31.64 38.18
C ALA A 16 18.87 32.08 39.68
N VAL A 17 18.87 31.15 40.61
CA VAL A 17 18.79 31.42 42.04
C VAL A 17 20.03 32.18 42.53
N VAL A 18 21.22 31.77 42.08
CA VAL A 18 22.47 32.46 42.40
C VAL A 18 22.46 33.87 41.88
N LEU A 19 22.07 34.11 40.59
CA LEU A 19 21.95 35.43 40.01
C LEU A 19 20.95 36.31 40.77
N ALA A 20 19.78 35.80 41.13
CA ALA A 20 18.78 36.51 41.90
C ALA A 20 19.34 36.90 43.28
N GLY A 21 20.07 36.00 43.94
CA GLY A 21 20.73 36.27 45.19
C GLY A 21 21.78 37.41 45.09
N PHE A 22 22.55 37.42 44.01
CA PHE A 22 23.51 38.50 43.75
C PHE A 22 22.86 39.85 43.48
N THR A 23 21.80 39.88 42.68
CA THR A 23 21.07 41.15 42.39
C THR A 23 20.44 41.70 43.68
N PHE A 24 19.86 40.84 44.52
CA PHE A 24 19.32 41.22 45.81
C PHE A 24 20.41 41.80 46.73
N ARG A 25 21.59 41.15 46.80
CA ARG A 25 22.72 41.58 47.60
C ARG A 25 23.26 42.96 47.17
N LEU A 26 23.36 43.17 45.85
CA LEU A 26 23.79 44.49 45.29
C LEU A 26 22.77 45.58 45.61
N ALA A 27 21.47 45.31 45.47
CA ALA A 27 20.41 46.25 45.82
C ALA A 27 20.44 46.59 47.31
N TYR A 28 20.60 45.57 48.18
CA TYR A 28 20.72 45.74 49.61
C TYR A 28 21.93 46.62 49.99
N LEU A 29 23.10 46.35 49.40
CA LEU A 29 24.31 47.17 49.64
C LEU A 29 24.10 48.64 49.19
N GLY A 30 23.42 48.87 48.06
CA GLY A 30 23.09 50.22 47.59
C GLY A 30 22.19 50.98 48.58
N VAL A 31 21.12 50.33 49.08
CA VAL A 31 20.21 50.89 50.07
C VAL A 31 20.93 51.10 51.41
N TYR A 32 21.74 50.12 51.86
CA TYR A 32 22.48 50.22 53.12
C TYR A 32 23.45 51.38 53.12
N VAL A 33 24.21 51.59 52.04
CA VAL A 33 25.15 52.74 51.91
C VAL A 33 24.42 54.09 51.87
N SER A 34 23.20 54.13 51.29
CA SER A 34 22.36 55.33 51.25
C SER A 34 21.86 55.75 52.66
N ILE A 35 21.52 54.77 53.53
CA ILE A 35 20.97 55.03 54.83
C ILE A 35 22.11 55.24 55.87
N HIS A 36 23.21 54.50 55.71
CA HIS A 36 24.36 54.53 56.65
C HIS A 36 25.63 54.94 55.86
N PRO A 37 25.87 56.21 55.63
CA PRO A 37 27.08 56.64 54.91
C PRO A 37 28.32 56.21 55.69
N PRO A 38 29.32 55.65 55.06
CA PRO A 38 30.53 55.17 55.71
C PRO A 38 31.33 56.31 56.23
N GLU A 39 31.57 56.33 57.56
CA GLU A 39 32.28 57.41 58.28
C GLU A 39 33.82 57.34 58.15
N SER A 40 34.36 56.12 57.85
CA SER A 40 35.78 55.90 57.74
C SER A 40 36.20 55.47 56.34
N ASP A 41 37.40 55.94 55.91
CA ASP A 41 37.96 55.59 54.60
C ASP A 41 38.22 54.06 54.41
N LYS A 42 38.47 53.35 55.53
CA LYS A 42 38.60 51.91 55.51
C LYS A 42 37.26 51.21 55.16
N GLN A 43 36.14 51.70 55.67
CA GLN A 43 34.81 51.19 55.39
C GLN A 43 34.42 51.47 53.95
N LYS A 44 34.73 52.63 53.41
CA LYS A 44 34.51 52.95 52.00
C LYS A 44 35.26 52.03 51.07
N MET A 45 36.54 51.76 51.35
CA MET A 45 37.34 50.82 50.54
C MET A 45 36.83 49.40 50.56
N ARG A 46 36.37 48.91 51.72
CA ARG A 46 35.80 47.56 51.88
C ARG A 46 34.51 47.42 51.10
N LEU A 47 33.58 48.36 51.19
CA LEU A 47 32.32 48.36 50.46
C LEU A 47 32.56 48.48 48.93
N LYS A 48 33.49 49.31 48.50
CA LYS A 48 33.87 49.41 47.11
C LYS A 48 34.43 48.11 46.56
N ARG A 49 35.27 47.39 47.33
CA ARG A 49 35.79 46.07 46.95
C ARG A 49 34.68 45.01 46.85
N GLU A 50 33.76 44.96 47.78
CA GLU A 50 32.64 44.03 47.77
C GLU A 50 31.73 44.30 46.58
N PHE A 51 31.41 45.56 46.29
CA PHE A 51 30.59 45.94 45.14
C PHE A 51 31.22 45.53 43.81
N TRP A 52 32.50 45.86 43.60
CA TRP A 52 33.23 45.50 42.40
C TRP A 52 33.39 43.97 42.26
N GLY A 53 33.65 43.27 43.32
CA GLY A 53 33.73 41.80 43.31
C GLY A 53 32.41 41.14 42.88
N LEU A 54 31.28 41.63 43.43
CA LEU A 54 29.95 41.13 43.05
C LEU A 54 29.58 41.50 41.62
N ALA A 55 29.94 42.73 41.15
CA ALA A 55 29.67 43.17 39.78
C ALA A 55 30.44 42.33 38.75
N ILE A 56 31.71 42.06 38.96
CA ILE A 56 32.54 41.21 38.09
C ILE A 56 31.99 39.78 38.05
N LEU A 57 31.62 39.26 39.19
CA LEU A 57 31.05 37.89 39.26
C LEU A 57 29.73 37.79 38.51
N ALA A 58 28.85 38.77 38.64
CA ALA A 58 27.60 38.83 37.87
C ALA A 58 27.82 38.85 36.33
N VAL A 59 28.80 39.64 35.87
CA VAL A 59 29.15 39.71 34.44
C VAL A 59 29.65 38.33 33.96
N VAL A 60 30.51 37.65 34.73
CA VAL A 60 31.01 36.33 34.38
C VAL A 60 29.87 35.31 34.30
N LEU A 61 28.93 35.30 35.23
CA LEU A 61 27.80 34.40 35.25
C LEU A 61 26.85 34.62 34.06
N ILE A 62 26.59 35.91 33.71
CA ILE A 62 25.79 36.25 32.52
C ILE A 62 26.52 35.80 31.25
N GLY A 63 27.82 35.95 31.16
CA GLY A 63 28.64 35.49 30.04
C GLY A 63 28.54 33.95 29.85
N VAL A 64 28.69 33.21 30.94
CA VAL A 64 28.54 31.73 30.92
C VAL A 64 27.14 31.29 30.46
N GLN A 65 26.12 31.98 30.98
CA GLN A 65 24.72 31.70 30.58
C GLN A 65 24.46 31.98 29.10
N THR A 66 24.99 33.05 28.57
CA THR A 66 24.85 33.42 27.15
C THR A 66 25.52 32.40 26.22
N VAL A 67 26.73 31.95 26.54
CA VAL A 67 27.44 30.90 25.77
C VAL A 67 26.67 29.61 25.79
N ARG A 68 26.18 29.19 26.95
CA ARG A 68 25.39 27.95 27.11
C ARG A 68 24.11 28.01 26.26
N ASN A 69 23.35 29.10 26.34
CA ASN A 69 22.15 29.29 25.55
C ASN A 69 22.43 29.20 24.04
N SER A 70 23.54 29.75 23.60
CA SER A 70 23.96 29.68 22.19
C SER A 70 24.25 28.25 21.73
N ILE A 71 24.84 27.42 22.57
CA ILE A 71 25.11 25.99 22.27
C ILE A 71 23.80 25.23 22.18
N THR A 72 22.92 25.38 23.17
CA THR A 72 21.62 24.71 23.19
C THR A 72 20.74 25.08 21.98
N HIS A 73 20.76 26.34 21.56
CA HIS A 73 20.06 26.78 20.34
C HIS A 73 20.60 26.13 19.09
N LYS A 74 21.91 25.95 18.95
CA LYS A 74 22.52 25.26 17.81
C LYS A 74 22.13 23.77 17.79
N GLU A 75 22.20 23.07 18.92
CA GLU A 75 21.81 21.65 19.03
C GLU A 75 20.33 21.45 18.69
N ASN A 76 19.44 22.29 19.21
CA ASN A 76 18.02 22.24 18.90
C ASN A 76 17.73 22.49 17.39
N SER A 77 18.49 23.42 16.76
CA SER A 77 18.32 23.69 15.33
C SER A 77 18.76 22.51 14.44
N ILE A 78 19.81 21.79 14.85
CA ILE A 78 20.28 20.57 14.17
C ILE A 78 19.26 19.46 14.34
N ALA A 79 18.79 19.20 15.56
CA ALA A 79 17.78 18.19 15.85
C ALA A 79 16.45 18.45 15.08
N GLN A 80 16.02 19.71 14.96
CA GLN A 80 14.86 20.07 14.16
C GLN A 80 15.06 19.78 12.66
N LYS A 81 16.24 20.04 12.11
CA LYS A 81 16.55 19.73 10.70
C LYS A 81 16.57 18.22 10.44
N GLU A 82 17.15 17.45 11.34
CA GLU A 82 17.16 15.97 11.24
C GLU A 82 15.75 15.40 11.35
N ASN A 83 14.96 15.87 12.30
CA ASN A 83 13.57 15.45 12.44
C ASN A 83 12.73 15.79 11.20
N ALA A 84 12.90 16.98 10.63
CA ALA A 84 12.22 17.38 9.40
C ALA A 84 12.64 16.51 8.20
N LYS A 85 13.92 16.12 8.11
CA LYS A 85 14.42 15.21 7.07
C LYS A 85 13.82 13.81 7.23
N THR A 86 13.86 13.25 8.44
CA THR A 86 13.28 11.93 8.77
C THR A 86 11.78 11.90 8.50
N GLN A 87 11.07 12.99 8.81
CA GLN A 87 9.63 13.09 8.55
C GLN A 87 9.31 13.10 7.04
N LYS A 88 10.11 13.82 6.25
CA LYS A 88 9.97 13.82 4.77
C LYS A 88 10.24 12.43 4.17
N GLU A 89 11.30 11.75 4.63
CA GLU A 89 11.62 10.39 4.17
C GLU A 89 10.53 9.38 4.55
N SER A 90 10.01 9.47 5.77
CA SER A 90 8.89 8.63 6.22
C SER A 90 7.62 8.86 5.41
N SER A 91 7.30 10.13 5.10
CA SER A 91 6.15 10.48 4.27
C SER A 91 6.29 9.94 2.85
N ALA A 92 7.47 10.06 2.24
CA ALA A 92 7.74 9.53 0.90
C ALA A 92 7.65 7.99 0.86
N ARG A 93 8.13 7.29 1.88
CA ARG A 93 7.99 5.83 2.00
C ARG A 93 6.53 5.42 2.16
N LEU A 94 5.75 6.13 2.98
CA LEU A 94 4.32 5.88 3.17
C LEU A 94 3.54 6.06 1.86
N GLU A 95 3.83 7.10 1.08
CA GLU A 95 3.20 7.29 -0.23
C GLU A 95 3.57 6.16 -1.21
N GLY A 96 4.85 5.75 -1.24
CA GLY A 96 5.30 4.62 -2.06
C GLY A 96 4.57 3.33 -1.70
N THR A 97 4.43 3.04 -0.40
CA THR A 97 3.69 1.87 0.09
C THR A 97 2.21 1.93 -0.29
N LYS A 98 1.55 3.08 -0.10
CA LYS A 98 0.14 3.27 -0.50
C LYS A 98 -0.08 3.03 -1.99
N ARG A 99 0.78 3.57 -2.86
CA ARG A 99 0.70 3.35 -4.32
C ARG A 99 0.86 1.88 -4.69
N ASN A 100 1.79 1.16 -4.04
CA ASN A 100 1.99 -0.27 -4.28
C ASN A 100 0.79 -1.09 -3.80
N THR A 101 0.23 -0.79 -2.64
CA THR A 101 -0.98 -1.45 -2.13
C THR A 101 -2.17 -1.22 -3.05
N GLN A 102 -2.39 0.00 -3.54
CA GLN A 102 -3.45 0.31 -4.49
C GLN A 102 -3.31 -0.48 -5.80
N LYS A 103 -2.09 -0.56 -6.36
CA LYS A 103 -1.83 -1.37 -7.56
C LYS A 103 -2.12 -2.86 -7.33
N GLN A 104 -1.72 -3.40 -6.18
CA GLN A 104 -2.01 -4.79 -5.83
C GLN A 104 -3.51 -5.06 -5.68
N GLU A 105 -4.25 -4.15 -5.05
CA GLU A 105 -5.70 -4.25 -4.93
C GLU A 105 -6.39 -4.22 -6.30
N GLU A 106 -5.94 -3.37 -7.21
CA GLU A 106 -6.48 -3.27 -8.56
C GLU A 106 -6.23 -4.56 -9.36
N VAL A 107 -5.01 -5.12 -9.30
CA VAL A 107 -4.67 -6.40 -9.92
C VAL A 107 -5.54 -7.53 -9.34
N THR A 108 -5.71 -7.57 -8.02
CA THR A 108 -6.55 -8.57 -7.35
C THR A 108 -8.01 -8.46 -7.78
N LYS A 109 -8.56 -7.25 -7.87
CA LYS A 109 -9.93 -7.02 -8.38
C LYS A 109 -10.07 -7.48 -9.83
N ARG A 110 -9.09 -7.17 -10.68
CA ARG A 110 -9.09 -7.61 -12.09
C ARG A 110 -9.04 -9.14 -12.20
N LYS A 111 -8.18 -9.81 -11.43
CA LYS A 111 -8.12 -11.29 -11.36
C LYS A 111 -9.47 -11.89 -10.95
N LEU A 112 -10.11 -11.35 -9.94
CA LEU A 112 -11.41 -11.84 -9.45
C LEU A 112 -12.52 -11.64 -10.49
N ASP A 113 -12.56 -10.51 -11.18
CA ASP A 113 -13.54 -10.27 -12.25
C ASP A 113 -13.35 -11.25 -13.42
N LEU A 114 -12.11 -11.44 -13.86
CA LEU A 114 -11.78 -12.39 -14.91
C LEU A 114 -12.16 -13.83 -14.51
N SER A 115 -11.88 -14.23 -13.27
CA SER A 115 -12.30 -15.54 -12.75
C SER A 115 -13.83 -15.73 -12.83
N LYS A 116 -14.61 -14.71 -12.45
CA LYS A 116 -16.08 -14.75 -12.56
C LYS A 116 -16.54 -14.85 -14.02
N ARG A 117 -15.92 -14.10 -14.92
CA ARG A 117 -16.25 -14.14 -16.36
C ARG A 117 -15.92 -15.50 -16.99
N LEU A 118 -14.76 -16.09 -16.65
CA LEU A 118 -14.39 -17.45 -17.10
C LEU A 118 -15.38 -18.50 -16.61
N ASN A 119 -15.75 -18.47 -15.34
CA ASN A 119 -16.74 -19.42 -14.81
C ASN A 119 -18.11 -19.25 -15.49
N LYS A 120 -18.55 -18.02 -15.70
CA LYS A 120 -19.81 -17.76 -16.42
C LYS A 120 -19.79 -18.30 -17.86
N LEU A 121 -18.68 -18.16 -18.56
CA LEU A 121 -18.49 -18.71 -19.90
C LEU A 121 -18.45 -20.24 -19.87
N ALA A 122 -17.74 -20.85 -18.92
CA ALA A 122 -17.67 -22.30 -18.74
C ALA A 122 -19.05 -22.90 -18.46
N ASP A 123 -19.80 -22.31 -17.54
CA ASP A 123 -21.17 -22.77 -17.19
C ASP A 123 -22.14 -22.58 -18.36
N GLY A 124 -22.04 -21.44 -19.05
CA GLY A 124 -22.85 -21.17 -20.25
C GLY A 124 -22.57 -22.19 -21.36
N LEU A 125 -21.30 -22.49 -21.60
CA LEU A 125 -20.87 -23.48 -22.59
C LEU A 125 -21.33 -24.89 -22.23
N LYS A 126 -21.18 -25.29 -20.97
CA LYS A 126 -21.62 -26.60 -20.46
C LYS A 126 -23.13 -26.80 -20.62
N ARG A 127 -23.94 -25.78 -20.26
CA ARG A 127 -25.40 -25.82 -20.43
C ARG A 127 -25.78 -25.94 -21.91
N TRP A 128 -25.21 -25.07 -22.75
CA TRP A 128 -25.46 -25.07 -24.19
C TRP A 128 -25.12 -26.44 -24.82
N ASP A 129 -23.97 -27.02 -24.48
CA ASP A 129 -23.59 -28.35 -25.01
C ASP A 129 -24.55 -29.44 -24.57
N SER A 130 -24.93 -29.47 -23.30
CA SER A 130 -25.93 -30.40 -22.75
C SER A 130 -27.28 -30.29 -23.48
N ASP A 131 -27.77 -29.05 -23.67
CA ASP A 131 -29.04 -28.78 -24.36
C ASP A 131 -29.01 -29.28 -25.82
N LYS A 132 -27.90 -29.01 -26.52
CA LYS A 132 -27.71 -29.43 -27.91
C LYS A 132 -27.65 -30.97 -28.03
N ARG A 133 -26.90 -31.63 -27.16
CA ARG A 133 -26.82 -33.13 -27.13
C ARG A 133 -28.16 -33.74 -26.83
N THR A 134 -28.89 -33.20 -25.84
CA THR A 134 -30.22 -33.70 -25.46
C THR A 134 -31.21 -33.53 -26.61
N ALA A 135 -31.24 -32.40 -27.27
CA ALA A 135 -32.08 -32.14 -28.45
C ALA A 135 -31.76 -33.09 -29.62
N TRP A 136 -30.47 -33.35 -29.88
CA TRP A 136 -30.03 -34.29 -30.88
C TRP A 136 -30.45 -35.73 -30.52
N ASN A 137 -30.18 -36.19 -29.31
CA ASN A 137 -30.52 -37.54 -28.86
C ASN A 137 -32.05 -37.79 -28.96
N LYS A 138 -32.86 -36.81 -28.57
CA LYS A 138 -34.31 -36.88 -28.74
C LYS A 138 -34.71 -37.03 -30.20
N LYS A 139 -34.05 -36.32 -31.10
CA LYS A 139 -34.31 -36.42 -32.54
C LYS A 139 -33.81 -37.74 -33.11
N ALA A 140 -32.60 -38.16 -32.77
CA ALA A 140 -31.98 -39.39 -33.30
C ALA A 140 -32.69 -40.68 -32.84
N ASN A 141 -33.31 -40.65 -31.65
CA ASN A 141 -34.09 -41.78 -31.12
C ASN A 141 -35.57 -41.73 -31.50
N GLY A 142 -35.99 -40.73 -32.28
CA GLY A 142 -37.38 -40.60 -32.75
C GLY A 142 -37.67 -41.57 -33.90
N VAL A 143 -38.89 -42.10 -33.94
CA VAL A 143 -39.33 -43.07 -34.96
C VAL A 143 -39.02 -42.60 -36.37
N ARG A 144 -39.30 -41.35 -36.69
CA ARG A 144 -39.01 -40.75 -38.01
C ARG A 144 -37.53 -40.76 -38.41
N PHE A 145 -36.62 -40.69 -37.43
CA PHE A 145 -35.17 -40.74 -37.73
C PHE A 145 -34.72 -42.17 -37.99
N LEU A 146 -35.33 -43.14 -37.34
CA LEU A 146 -35.04 -44.56 -37.51
C LEU A 146 -35.55 -45.10 -38.85
N GLU A 147 -36.56 -44.47 -39.42
CA GLU A 147 -37.13 -44.79 -40.75
C GLU A 147 -36.29 -44.20 -41.91
N LEU A 148 -35.34 -43.33 -41.64
CA LEU A 148 -34.46 -42.76 -42.66
C LEU A 148 -33.45 -43.79 -43.18
N SER A 149 -33.07 -43.63 -44.45
CA SER A 149 -31.92 -44.38 -44.99
C SER A 149 -30.60 -43.97 -44.28
N ASP A 150 -29.58 -44.81 -44.41
CA ASP A 150 -28.28 -44.56 -43.80
C ASP A 150 -27.66 -43.23 -44.34
N GLU A 151 -27.83 -42.97 -45.63
CA GLU A 151 -27.39 -41.71 -46.26
C GLU A 151 -28.11 -40.48 -45.67
N GLN A 152 -29.41 -40.61 -45.44
CA GLN A 152 -30.23 -39.54 -44.86
C GLN A 152 -29.86 -39.29 -43.38
N ARG A 153 -29.57 -40.34 -42.63
CA ARG A 153 -29.10 -40.23 -41.24
C ARG A 153 -27.76 -39.53 -41.19
N GLU A 154 -26.84 -39.92 -42.08
CA GLU A 154 -25.51 -39.28 -42.13
C GLU A 154 -25.60 -37.82 -42.57
N ALA A 155 -26.44 -37.48 -43.53
CA ALA A 155 -26.69 -36.11 -43.92
C ALA A 155 -27.29 -35.25 -42.79
N ALA A 156 -28.23 -35.85 -41.99
CA ALA A 156 -28.79 -35.18 -40.86
C ALA A 156 -27.77 -34.97 -39.71
N ARG A 157 -26.88 -35.96 -39.49
CA ARG A 157 -25.77 -35.86 -38.54
C ARG A 157 -24.81 -34.74 -38.96
N ARG A 158 -24.32 -34.70 -40.19
CA ARG A 158 -23.43 -33.64 -40.71
C ARG A 158 -24.06 -32.28 -40.56
N LYS A 159 -25.34 -32.13 -40.89
CA LYS A 159 -26.08 -30.90 -40.69
C LYS A 159 -26.08 -30.45 -39.20
N TYR A 160 -26.37 -31.39 -38.31
CA TYR A 160 -26.34 -31.08 -36.87
C TYR A 160 -24.95 -30.64 -36.39
N GLU A 161 -23.90 -31.31 -36.82
CA GLU A 161 -22.51 -30.99 -36.47
C GLU A 161 -22.11 -29.59 -37.00
N ASN A 162 -22.45 -29.28 -38.26
CA ASN A 162 -22.21 -27.98 -38.85
C ASN A 162 -23.00 -26.86 -38.16
N ASP A 163 -24.28 -27.08 -37.84
CA ASP A 163 -25.11 -26.15 -37.09
C ASP A 163 -24.55 -25.92 -35.67
N ARG A 164 -24.03 -26.98 -35.04
CA ARG A 164 -23.39 -26.89 -33.73
C ARG A 164 -22.11 -26.07 -33.78
N ALA A 165 -21.25 -26.29 -34.78
CA ALA A 165 -20.01 -25.54 -34.95
C ALA A 165 -20.30 -24.05 -35.21
N SER A 166 -21.21 -23.74 -36.14
CA SER A 166 -21.59 -22.35 -36.44
C SER A 166 -22.21 -21.63 -35.23
N ASN A 167 -23.04 -22.33 -34.46
CA ASN A 167 -23.63 -21.75 -33.24
C ASN A 167 -22.61 -21.52 -32.12
N PHE A 168 -21.61 -22.41 -31.98
CA PHE A 168 -20.51 -22.23 -31.05
C PHE A 168 -19.72 -20.98 -31.42
N ASP A 169 -19.34 -20.88 -32.68
CA ASP A 169 -18.53 -19.76 -33.19
C ASP A 169 -19.20 -18.42 -32.95
N LYS A 170 -20.48 -18.31 -33.26
CA LYS A 170 -21.26 -17.07 -33.08
C LYS A 170 -21.43 -16.69 -31.60
N LYS A 171 -21.58 -17.65 -30.70
CA LYS A 171 -21.95 -17.39 -29.30
C LYS A 171 -20.77 -17.36 -28.34
N PHE A 172 -19.75 -18.20 -28.56
CA PHE A 172 -18.73 -18.46 -27.56
C PHE A 172 -17.30 -18.15 -28.03
N SER A 173 -16.97 -18.37 -29.33
CA SER A 173 -15.60 -18.24 -29.79
C SER A 173 -15.00 -16.86 -29.45
N GLN A 174 -15.61 -15.78 -29.90
CA GLN A 174 -15.11 -14.44 -29.67
C GLN A 174 -15.10 -14.01 -28.18
N PRO A 175 -16.17 -14.23 -27.40
CA PRO A 175 -16.15 -13.96 -25.96
C PRO A 175 -15.04 -14.71 -25.21
N ILE A 176 -14.83 -15.99 -25.52
CA ILE A 176 -13.78 -16.80 -24.88
C ILE A 176 -12.40 -16.23 -25.23
N LEU A 177 -12.11 -16.03 -26.53
CA LEU A 177 -10.80 -15.52 -26.96
C LEU A 177 -10.45 -14.16 -26.35
N ARG A 178 -11.43 -13.26 -26.21
CA ARG A 178 -11.20 -11.96 -25.53
C ARG A 178 -10.81 -12.15 -24.07
N VAL A 179 -11.52 -13.01 -23.33
CA VAL A 179 -11.19 -13.25 -21.93
C VAL A 179 -9.85 -13.95 -21.78
N LEU A 180 -9.52 -14.90 -22.67
CA LEU A 180 -8.22 -15.57 -22.67
C LEU A 180 -7.06 -14.60 -22.90
N GLN A 181 -7.24 -13.64 -23.82
CA GLN A 181 -6.25 -12.57 -24.02
C GLN A 181 -6.01 -11.75 -22.76
N GLU A 182 -7.08 -11.33 -22.07
CA GLU A 182 -6.95 -10.60 -20.80
C GLU A 182 -6.27 -11.43 -19.70
N VAL A 183 -6.50 -12.75 -19.67
CA VAL A 183 -5.85 -13.69 -18.74
C VAL A 183 -4.36 -13.84 -19.07
N ASN A 184 -4.02 -13.90 -20.35
CA ASN A 184 -2.62 -13.97 -20.81
C ASN A 184 -1.84 -12.71 -20.44
N GLU A 185 -2.47 -11.52 -20.50
CA GLU A 185 -1.87 -10.26 -20.02
C GLU A 185 -1.51 -10.29 -18.53
N LEU A 186 -2.16 -11.15 -17.74
CA LEU A 186 -1.83 -11.39 -16.32
C LEU A 186 -0.75 -12.47 -16.12
N GLY A 187 -0.17 -12.99 -17.22
CA GLY A 187 0.94 -13.95 -17.19
C GLY A 187 0.51 -15.41 -17.06
N LEU A 188 -0.78 -15.73 -17.23
CA LEU A 188 -1.24 -17.12 -17.28
C LEU A 188 -1.26 -17.64 -18.74
N ASP A 189 -0.68 -18.83 -18.93
CA ASP A 189 -0.65 -19.45 -20.27
C ASP A 189 -2.05 -19.90 -20.69
N THR A 190 -2.52 -19.37 -21.81
CA THR A 190 -3.82 -19.64 -22.43
C THR A 190 -3.70 -20.33 -23.80
N ASN A 191 -2.48 -20.52 -24.32
CA ASN A 191 -2.22 -20.96 -25.70
C ASN A 191 -2.96 -22.22 -26.08
N GLN A 192 -2.90 -23.26 -25.25
CA GLN A 192 -3.59 -24.52 -25.53
C GLN A 192 -5.12 -24.39 -25.58
N THR A 193 -5.69 -23.49 -24.79
CA THR A 193 -7.14 -23.26 -24.78
C THR A 193 -7.55 -22.46 -26.02
N GLU A 194 -6.76 -21.46 -26.39
CA GLU A 194 -6.97 -20.67 -27.60
C GLU A 194 -6.89 -21.53 -28.86
N GLU A 195 -5.90 -22.41 -28.94
CA GLU A 195 -5.73 -23.33 -30.06
C GLU A 195 -6.97 -24.21 -30.25
N VAL A 196 -7.51 -24.80 -29.18
CA VAL A 196 -8.73 -25.62 -29.25
C VAL A 196 -9.94 -24.80 -29.69
N VAL A 197 -10.09 -23.58 -29.14
CA VAL A 197 -11.21 -22.67 -29.52
C VAL A 197 -11.15 -22.25 -30.96
N ARG A 198 -9.95 -22.02 -31.54
CA ARG A 198 -9.77 -21.58 -32.92
C ARG A 198 -9.88 -22.70 -33.94
N ASN A 199 -9.27 -23.85 -33.65
CA ASN A 199 -9.02 -24.87 -34.65
C ASN A 199 -10.06 -26.00 -34.70
N ASP A 200 -10.58 -26.42 -33.53
CA ASP A 200 -11.56 -27.51 -33.47
C ASP A 200 -12.45 -27.41 -32.21
N PRO A 201 -13.26 -26.37 -32.10
CA PRO A 201 -14.04 -26.10 -30.90
C PRO A 201 -15.11 -27.14 -30.62
N THR A 202 -15.53 -27.94 -31.61
CA THR A 202 -16.63 -28.89 -31.50
C THR A 202 -16.17 -30.33 -31.56
N GLY A 203 -14.89 -30.60 -31.80
CA GLY A 203 -14.35 -31.97 -31.94
C GLY A 203 -14.70 -32.64 -33.25
N LEU A 204 -15.19 -31.89 -34.24
CA LEU A 204 -15.64 -32.43 -35.55
C LEU A 204 -14.53 -33.15 -36.30
N HIS A 205 -13.28 -32.74 -36.12
CA HIS A 205 -12.13 -33.32 -36.83
C HIS A 205 -11.40 -34.40 -36.04
N GLY A 206 -11.96 -34.86 -34.92
CA GLY A 206 -11.45 -36.02 -34.17
C GLY A 206 -10.07 -35.83 -33.50
N ARG A 207 -9.50 -34.63 -33.56
CA ARG A 207 -8.15 -34.39 -33.01
C ARG A 207 -8.14 -34.20 -31.49
N HIS A 208 -9.26 -33.80 -30.89
CA HIS A 208 -9.36 -33.52 -29.47
C HIS A 208 -10.68 -34.03 -28.89
N GLY A 209 -10.96 -35.30 -28.84
CA GLY A 209 -12.11 -35.91 -28.18
C GLY A 209 -13.28 -34.93 -27.89
N ASP A 210 -13.86 -34.88 -26.76
CA ASP A 210 -14.91 -33.92 -26.40
C ASP A 210 -14.37 -32.45 -26.26
N SER A 211 -14.09 -31.77 -27.38
CA SER A 211 -13.45 -30.43 -27.39
C SER A 211 -14.21 -29.40 -26.55
N VAL A 212 -15.57 -29.39 -26.65
CA VAL A 212 -16.38 -28.47 -25.82
C VAL A 212 -16.19 -28.75 -24.34
N GLN A 213 -16.14 -30.03 -23.95
CA GLN A 213 -15.88 -30.44 -22.57
C GLN A 213 -14.48 -30.03 -22.12
N SER A 214 -13.49 -30.17 -22.96
CA SER A 214 -12.13 -29.74 -22.70
C SER A 214 -12.06 -28.21 -22.53
N ILE A 215 -12.77 -27.44 -23.36
CA ILE A 215 -12.77 -25.97 -23.29
C ILE A 215 -13.35 -25.53 -21.93
N TYR A 216 -14.54 -25.97 -21.53
CA TYR A 216 -15.12 -25.49 -20.27
C TYR A 216 -14.32 -25.96 -19.04
N SER A 217 -13.72 -27.17 -19.08
CA SER A 217 -12.84 -27.62 -18.01
C SER A 217 -11.59 -26.76 -17.88
N ARG A 218 -10.98 -26.36 -19.01
CA ARG A 218 -9.83 -25.46 -19.04
C ARG A 218 -10.19 -24.04 -18.57
N LEU A 219 -11.34 -23.51 -18.99
CA LEU A 219 -11.82 -22.20 -18.50
C LEU A 219 -12.04 -22.20 -16.99
N SER A 220 -12.64 -23.26 -16.45
CA SER A 220 -12.79 -23.40 -15.00
C SER A 220 -11.44 -23.51 -14.28
N GLY A 221 -10.49 -24.27 -14.84
CA GLY A 221 -9.14 -24.39 -14.29
C GLY A 221 -8.38 -23.04 -14.29
N LEU A 222 -8.52 -22.23 -15.33
CA LEU A 222 -7.96 -20.88 -15.38
C LEU A 222 -8.63 -19.97 -14.35
N ALA A 223 -9.95 -20.08 -14.17
CA ALA A 223 -10.67 -19.31 -13.19
C ALA A 223 -10.19 -19.58 -11.75
N GLU A 224 -9.88 -20.83 -11.42
CA GLU A 224 -9.32 -21.19 -10.11
C GLU A 224 -7.87 -20.68 -9.94
N LYS A 225 -7.04 -20.77 -10.97
CA LYS A 225 -5.68 -20.22 -10.94
C LYS A 225 -5.64 -18.68 -10.72
N LEU A 226 -6.67 -17.96 -11.16
CA LEU A 226 -6.77 -16.52 -10.93
C LEU A 226 -7.14 -16.16 -9.48
N LYS A 227 -7.72 -17.10 -8.72
CA LYS A 227 -8.05 -16.90 -7.30
C LYS A 227 -6.86 -17.13 -6.36
N SER A 228 -5.90 -17.95 -6.80
CA SER A 228 -4.64 -18.19 -6.07
C SER A 228 -3.66 -17.05 -6.25
#